data_2b5581458dee5abdfb4f1457e76e637d
#
_entry.id   2b5581458dee5abdfb4f1457e76e637d
#
_cell.length_a   1.000
_cell.length_b   1.000
_cell.length_c   1.000
_cell.angle_alpha   90.00
_cell.angle_beta   90.00
_cell.angle_gamma   90.00
#
_symmetry.space_group_name_H-M   'P 1'
#
loop_
_entity.id
_entity.type
_entity.pdbx_description
1 polymer ?
#
loop_
_entity_poly.entity_id
_entity_poly.type
_entity_poly.pdbx_seq_one_letter_code
_entity_poly.pdbx_strand_id
1 'polypeptide(L)'
;MLKPEIVVFAGPNGSGKSTIFNLAKVFYPYVNADDIKSSLHCTDLEAAEKATELRENLLAANKNFSFETVLSTRRNLELLKRAKEKGYFIRVFYVLTISPVINVMRIKSRVLNGGHNVPEEKVHARYDKALLLLPELIQISDILHIYDTSQTIFRIFKKG
;
A
#
# COMPACT_ATOMS: atom_id res chain seq x y z
N MET A 1 -18.88 -12.40 17.47
CA MET A 1 -18.80 -11.85 16.10
C MET A 1 -17.33 -11.67 15.74
N LEU A 2 -16.90 -12.13 14.57
CA LEU A 2 -15.53 -11.90 14.12
C LEU A 2 -15.33 -10.40 13.82
N LYS A 3 -14.18 -9.87 14.23
CA LYS A 3 -13.80 -8.48 13.92
C LYS A 3 -13.63 -8.33 12.40
N PRO A 4 -14.11 -7.25 11.80
CA PRO A 4 -13.76 -6.97 10.41
C PRO A 4 -12.25 -6.74 10.27
N GLU A 5 -11.69 -7.13 9.12
CA GLU A 5 -10.24 -7.07 8.88
C GLU A 5 -9.92 -6.24 7.65
N ILE A 6 -8.88 -5.43 7.77
CA ILE A 6 -8.25 -4.71 6.66
C ILE A 6 -6.85 -5.28 6.45
N VAL A 7 -6.54 -5.64 5.20
CA VAL A 7 -5.19 -6.03 4.79
C VAL A 7 -4.59 -4.92 3.92
N VAL A 8 -3.44 -4.41 4.33
CA VAL A 8 -2.78 -3.27 3.68
C VAL A 8 -1.46 -3.71 3.06
N PHE A 9 -1.27 -3.42 1.79
CA PHE A 9 0.01 -3.53 1.10
C PHE A 9 0.60 -2.13 0.95
N ALA A 10 1.62 -1.83 1.74
CA ALA A 10 2.20 -0.49 1.83
C ALA A 10 3.68 -0.49 1.43
N GLY A 11 4.14 0.64 0.96
CA GLY A 11 5.54 0.86 0.62
C GLY A 11 5.74 1.73 -0.61
N PRO A 12 6.96 2.26 -0.83
CA PRO A 12 7.28 3.16 -1.92
C PRO A 12 6.97 2.58 -3.30
N ASN A 13 6.77 3.46 -4.27
CA ASN A 13 6.65 3.06 -5.68
C ASN A 13 7.88 2.24 -6.10
N GLY A 14 7.68 1.13 -6.79
CA GLY A 14 8.75 0.26 -7.27
C GLY A 14 9.39 -0.63 -6.19
N SER A 15 8.80 -0.74 -5.00
CA SER A 15 9.32 -1.58 -3.92
C SER A 15 8.99 -3.08 -4.05
N GLY A 16 8.07 -3.46 -4.94
CA GLY A 16 7.68 -4.87 -5.13
C GLY A 16 6.44 -5.29 -4.36
N LYS A 17 5.52 -4.39 -4.05
CA LYS A 17 4.27 -4.68 -3.36
C LYS A 17 3.43 -5.76 -4.05
N SER A 18 3.34 -5.74 -5.38
CA SER A 18 2.60 -6.74 -6.15
C SER A 18 3.14 -8.16 -6.01
N THR A 19 4.44 -8.32 -5.83
CA THR A 19 5.04 -9.64 -5.58
C THR A 19 4.60 -10.20 -4.24
N ILE A 20 4.58 -9.39 -3.20
CA ILE A 20 4.10 -9.78 -1.87
C ILE A 20 2.59 -10.05 -1.88
N PHE A 21 1.82 -9.23 -2.60
CA PHE A 21 0.38 -9.45 -2.80
C PHE A 21 0.07 -10.86 -3.32
N ASN A 22 0.83 -11.34 -4.29
CA ASN A 22 0.63 -12.66 -4.88
C ASN A 22 0.93 -13.82 -3.91
N LEU A 23 1.65 -13.56 -2.82
CA LEU A 23 2.01 -14.54 -1.80
C LEU A 23 1.12 -14.49 -0.55
N ALA A 24 0.27 -13.47 -0.43
CA ALA A 24 -0.53 -13.20 0.74
C ALA A 24 -2.01 -13.57 0.53
N LYS A 25 -2.68 -13.95 1.63
CA LYS A 25 -4.13 -14.05 1.63
C LYS A 25 -4.73 -12.64 1.72
N VAL A 26 -5.59 -12.31 0.78
CA VAL A 26 -6.25 -11.00 0.71
C VAL A 26 -7.76 -11.11 0.86
N PHE A 27 -8.40 -10.03 1.29
CA PHE A 27 -9.85 -9.88 1.23
C PHE A 27 -10.21 -9.05 0.00
N TYR A 28 -11.32 -9.41 -0.63
CA TYR A 28 -11.93 -8.61 -1.68
C TYR A 28 -13.14 -7.86 -1.11
N PRO A 29 -13.43 -6.64 -1.54
CA PRO A 29 -12.71 -5.93 -2.62
C PRO A 29 -11.27 -5.57 -2.29
N TYR A 30 -10.42 -5.63 -3.31
CA TYR A 30 -9.05 -5.09 -3.27
C TYR A 30 -9.03 -3.73 -3.96
N VAL A 31 -8.64 -2.70 -3.23
CA VAL A 31 -8.67 -1.32 -3.72
C VAL A 31 -7.27 -0.88 -4.10
N ASN A 32 -7.04 -0.67 -5.39
CA ASN A 32 -5.80 -0.19 -5.96
C ASN A 32 -6.11 0.89 -7.00
N ALA A 33 -5.56 2.10 -6.80
CA ALA A 33 -5.78 3.23 -7.70
C ALA A 33 -5.27 2.97 -9.13
N ASP A 34 -4.17 2.24 -9.30
CA ASP A 34 -3.63 1.89 -10.63
C ASP A 34 -4.60 0.97 -11.40
N ASP A 35 -5.21 0.01 -10.71
CA ASP A 35 -6.23 -0.88 -11.32
C ASP A 35 -7.48 -0.08 -11.71
N ILE A 36 -7.92 0.84 -10.86
CA ILE A 36 -9.06 1.73 -11.15
C ILE A 36 -8.77 2.59 -12.37
N LYS A 37 -7.56 3.19 -12.44
CA LYS A 37 -7.13 3.98 -13.58
C LYS A 37 -7.18 3.19 -14.88
N SER A 38 -6.64 1.98 -14.87
CA SER A 38 -6.61 1.10 -16.05
C SER A 38 -8.01 0.68 -16.49
N SER A 39 -8.89 0.33 -15.55
CA SER A 39 -10.25 -0.13 -15.84
C SER A 39 -11.17 0.97 -16.36
N LEU A 40 -11.05 2.18 -15.80
CA LEU A 40 -11.94 3.30 -16.11
C LEU A 40 -11.36 4.30 -17.11
N HIS A 41 -10.10 4.12 -17.52
CA HIS A 41 -9.38 5.05 -18.40
C HIS A 41 -9.44 6.50 -17.91
N CYS A 42 -9.33 6.68 -16.60
CA CYS A 42 -9.39 7.99 -15.94
C CYS A 42 -8.00 8.54 -15.59
N THR A 43 -7.95 9.76 -15.09
CA THR A 43 -6.70 10.39 -14.62
C THR A 43 -6.20 9.78 -13.30
N ASP A 44 -4.96 10.02 -12.93
CA ASP A 44 -4.39 9.59 -11.64
C ASP A 44 -5.17 10.19 -10.47
N LEU A 45 -5.57 11.46 -10.57
CA LEU A 45 -6.36 12.13 -9.54
C LEU A 45 -7.74 11.48 -9.38
N GLU A 46 -8.45 11.28 -10.47
CA GLU A 46 -9.78 10.63 -10.45
C GLU A 46 -9.69 9.20 -9.89
N ALA A 47 -8.65 8.44 -10.25
CA ALA A 47 -8.43 7.10 -9.70
C ALA A 47 -8.17 7.13 -8.19
N ALA A 48 -7.37 8.08 -7.72
CA ALA A 48 -7.09 8.27 -6.28
C ALA A 48 -8.35 8.66 -5.50
N GLU A 49 -9.18 9.54 -6.05
CA GLU A 49 -10.46 9.94 -5.44
C GLU A 49 -11.43 8.77 -5.35
N LYS A 50 -11.58 8.00 -6.43
CA LYS A 50 -12.43 6.79 -6.45
C LYS A 50 -11.94 5.72 -5.48
N ALA A 51 -10.64 5.50 -5.40
CA ALA A 51 -10.06 4.58 -4.43
C ALA A 51 -10.35 5.02 -2.98
N THR A 52 -10.25 6.31 -2.70
CA THR A 52 -10.57 6.88 -1.39
C THR A 52 -12.04 6.68 -1.04
N GLU A 53 -12.94 7.03 -1.95
CA GLU A 53 -14.39 6.85 -1.78
C GLU A 53 -14.75 5.39 -1.52
N LEU A 54 -14.18 4.46 -2.28
CA LEU A 54 -14.44 3.04 -2.12
C LEU A 54 -13.98 2.54 -0.74
N ARG A 55 -12.78 2.92 -0.29
CA ARG A 55 -12.29 2.55 1.06
C ARG A 55 -13.20 3.12 2.17
N GLU A 56 -13.63 4.36 2.05
CA GLU A 56 -14.54 4.98 3.03
C GLU A 56 -15.90 4.26 3.10
N ASN A 57 -16.45 3.91 1.95
CA ASN A 57 -17.72 3.17 1.88
C ASN A 57 -17.59 1.77 2.50
N LEU A 58 -16.51 1.06 2.25
CA LEU A 58 -16.24 -0.26 2.83
C LEU A 58 -16.07 -0.17 4.36
N LEU A 59 -15.35 0.85 4.83
CA LEU A 59 -15.17 1.11 6.26
C LEU A 59 -16.51 1.43 6.93
N ALA A 60 -17.33 2.28 6.32
CA ALA A 60 -18.65 2.63 6.84
C ALA A 60 -19.57 1.40 6.93
N ALA A 61 -19.49 0.51 5.97
CA ALA A 61 -20.28 -0.73 5.91
C ALA A 61 -19.73 -1.89 6.76
N ASN A 62 -18.66 -1.68 7.51
CA ASN A 62 -17.97 -2.71 8.32
C ASN A 62 -17.58 -3.97 7.51
N LYS A 63 -17.12 -3.78 6.28
CA LYS A 63 -16.72 -4.88 5.39
C LYS A 63 -15.23 -5.18 5.53
N ASN A 64 -14.86 -6.46 5.35
CA ASN A 64 -13.47 -6.83 5.11
C ASN A 64 -13.03 -6.29 3.75
N PHE A 65 -11.82 -5.78 3.67
CA PHE A 65 -11.23 -5.38 2.38
C PHE A 65 -9.71 -5.33 2.46
N SER A 66 -9.10 -5.21 1.29
CA SER A 66 -7.66 -5.00 1.17
C SER A 66 -7.39 -3.78 0.30
N PHE A 67 -6.28 -3.12 0.52
CA PHE A 67 -5.87 -2.03 -0.36
C PHE A 67 -4.36 -1.86 -0.44
N GLU A 68 -3.92 -1.20 -1.53
CA GLU A 68 -2.54 -0.81 -1.74
C GLU A 68 -2.35 0.68 -1.49
N THR A 69 -1.22 1.05 -0.92
CA THR A 69 -0.83 2.45 -0.72
C THR A 69 0.68 2.63 -0.78
N VAL A 70 1.13 3.72 -1.38
CA VAL A 70 2.54 4.16 -1.25
C VAL A 70 2.83 4.63 0.17
N LEU A 71 1.83 5.05 0.91
CA LEU A 71 1.92 5.61 2.27
C LEU A 71 2.80 6.87 2.32
N SER A 72 2.73 7.71 1.32
CA SER A 72 3.48 8.98 1.27
C SER A 72 2.71 10.16 1.84
N THR A 73 1.46 9.97 2.25
CA THR A 73 0.60 10.97 2.89
C THR A 73 -0.09 10.37 4.11
N ARG A 74 -0.61 11.22 4.98
CA ARG A 74 -1.30 10.79 6.20
C ARG A 74 -2.71 10.23 5.94
N ARG A 75 -3.26 10.38 4.75
CA ARG A 75 -4.66 10.02 4.44
C ARG A 75 -5.01 8.59 4.87
N ASN A 76 -4.21 7.61 4.46
CA ASN A 76 -4.48 6.20 4.78
C ASN A 76 -4.14 5.85 6.23
N LEU A 77 -3.21 6.54 6.87
CA LEU A 77 -2.99 6.41 8.32
C LEU A 77 -4.22 6.85 9.11
N GLU A 78 -4.82 7.98 8.76
CA GLU A 78 -6.03 8.49 9.41
C GLU A 78 -7.23 7.55 9.20
N LEU A 79 -7.35 6.97 8.00
CA LEU A 79 -8.36 5.94 7.73
C LEU A 79 -8.14 4.72 8.65
N LEU A 80 -6.92 4.25 8.80
CA LEU A 80 -6.59 3.09 9.64
C LEU A 80 -6.81 3.37 11.13
N LYS A 81 -6.54 4.60 11.60
CA LYS A 81 -6.86 5.01 12.97
C LYS A 81 -8.36 4.92 13.24
N ARG A 82 -9.18 5.47 12.35
CA ARG A 82 -10.65 5.37 12.45
C ARG A 82 -11.13 3.91 12.36
N ALA A 83 -10.49 3.09 11.54
CA ALA A 83 -10.78 1.66 11.48
C ALA A 83 -10.50 0.97 12.83
N LYS A 84 -9.39 1.30 13.50
CA LYS A 84 -9.08 0.78 14.84
C LYS A 84 -10.17 1.17 15.85
N GLU A 85 -10.59 2.42 15.86
CA GLU A 85 -11.67 2.93 16.73
C GLU A 85 -12.98 2.17 16.48
N LYS A 86 -13.24 1.77 15.24
CA LYS A 86 -14.41 0.94 14.86
C LYS A 86 -14.22 -0.57 15.16
N GLY A 87 -13.08 -0.98 15.70
CA GLY A 87 -12.83 -2.36 16.08
C GLY A 87 -12.26 -3.28 14.99
N TYR A 88 -11.77 -2.72 13.89
CA TYR A 88 -11.10 -3.49 12.85
C TYR A 88 -9.79 -4.12 13.33
N PHE A 89 -9.52 -5.31 12.83
CA PHE A 89 -8.19 -5.92 12.86
C PHE A 89 -7.39 -5.44 11.65
N ILE A 90 -6.17 -4.93 11.88
CA ILE A 90 -5.34 -4.35 10.82
C ILE A 90 -4.09 -5.20 10.64
N ARG A 91 -3.95 -5.77 9.43
CA ARG A 91 -2.81 -6.54 8.97
C ARG A 91 -2.08 -5.79 7.88
N VAL A 92 -0.77 -5.64 8.01
CA VAL A 92 0.04 -4.87 7.07
C VAL A 92 1.19 -5.71 6.52
N PHE A 93 1.39 -5.64 5.21
CA PHE A 93 2.60 -6.06 4.52
C PHE A 93 3.29 -4.80 3.99
N TYR A 94 4.37 -4.41 4.63
CA TYR A 94 5.17 -3.27 4.21
C TYR A 94 6.36 -3.77 3.40
N VAL A 95 6.60 -3.16 2.24
CA VAL A 95 7.64 -3.59 1.30
C VAL A 95 8.56 -2.40 1.02
N LEU A 96 9.85 -2.60 1.20
CA LEU A 96 10.86 -1.57 1.00
C LEU A 96 12.10 -2.11 0.26
N THR A 97 12.94 -1.18 -0.14
CA THR A 97 14.30 -1.42 -0.63
C THR A 97 15.26 -0.54 0.16
N ILE A 98 16.54 -0.86 0.09
CA ILE A 98 17.59 -0.08 0.79
C ILE A 98 17.88 1.27 0.12
N SER A 99 17.37 1.52 -1.08
CA SER A 99 17.65 2.76 -1.81
C SER A 99 16.53 3.10 -2.81
N PRO A 100 16.12 4.37 -2.91
CA PRO A 100 15.15 4.80 -3.91
C PRO A 100 15.66 4.63 -5.36
N VAL A 101 16.98 4.55 -5.56
CA VAL A 101 17.58 4.28 -6.88
C VAL A 101 17.12 2.92 -7.41
N ILE A 102 17.04 1.90 -6.58
CA ILE A 102 16.52 0.58 -6.95
C ILE A 102 15.07 0.71 -7.45
N ASN A 103 14.26 1.46 -6.73
CA ASN A 103 12.85 1.69 -7.07
C ASN A 103 12.71 2.40 -8.43
N VAL A 104 13.51 3.44 -8.66
CA VAL A 104 13.55 4.17 -9.94
C VAL A 104 13.92 3.24 -11.09
N MET A 105 14.96 2.44 -10.93
CA MET A 105 15.41 1.48 -11.97
C MET A 105 14.32 0.45 -12.30
N ARG A 106 13.61 -0.05 -11.30
CA ARG A 106 12.50 -1.00 -11.48
C ARG A 106 11.32 -0.37 -12.23
N ILE A 107 11.00 0.88 -11.90
CA ILE A 107 9.93 1.62 -12.60
C ILE A 107 10.32 1.85 -14.05
N LYS A 108 11.55 2.28 -14.35
CA LYS A 108 12.05 2.45 -15.71
C LYS A 108 11.97 1.14 -16.51
N SER A 109 12.39 0.03 -15.94
CA SER A 109 12.29 -1.29 -16.56
C SER A 109 10.83 -1.67 -16.83
N ARG A 110 9.93 -1.43 -15.87
CA ARG A 110 8.49 -1.69 -16.03
C ARG A 110 7.87 -0.87 -17.15
N VAL A 111 8.24 0.40 -17.27
CA VAL A 111 7.76 1.30 -18.34
C VAL A 111 8.18 0.79 -19.71
N LEU A 112 9.41 0.30 -19.86
CA LEU A 112 9.89 -0.30 -21.11
C LEU A 112 9.06 -1.52 -21.53
N ASN A 113 8.43 -2.20 -20.58
CA ASN A 113 7.52 -3.34 -20.80
C ASN A 113 6.03 -2.94 -20.81
N GLY A 114 5.72 -1.65 -21.01
CA GLY A 114 4.35 -1.14 -21.10
C GLY A 114 3.65 -0.86 -19.77
N GLY A 115 4.40 -0.86 -18.66
CA GLY A 115 3.86 -0.59 -17.33
C GLY A 115 3.68 0.89 -17.00
N HIS A 116 3.05 1.14 -15.86
CA HIS A 116 2.76 2.49 -15.37
C HIS A 116 4.03 3.24 -14.97
N ASN A 117 4.14 4.51 -15.39
CA ASN A 117 5.26 5.38 -15.05
C ASN A 117 4.98 6.23 -13.81
N VAL A 118 6.04 6.51 -13.04
CA VAL A 118 6.05 7.51 -11.97
C VAL A 118 7.30 8.37 -12.17
N PRO A 119 7.18 9.71 -12.23
CA PRO A 119 8.34 10.60 -12.36
C PRO A 119 9.38 10.35 -11.25
N GLU A 120 10.64 10.35 -11.62
CA GLU A 120 11.77 10.01 -10.73
C GLU A 120 11.78 10.85 -9.45
N GLU A 121 11.56 12.16 -9.55
CA GLU A 121 11.50 13.08 -8.41
C GLU A 121 10.39 12.69 -7.40
N LYS A 122 9.25 12.25 -7.92
CA LYS A 122 8.14 11.74 -7.08
C LYS A 122 8.49 10.43 -6.38
N VAL A 123 9.23 9.55 -7.05
CA VAL A 123 9.70 8.30 -6.44
C VAL A 123 10.59 8.59 -5.24
N HIS A 124 11.58 9.47 -5.39
CA HIS A 124 12.47 9.89 -4.32
C HIS A 124 11.71 10.55 -3.15
N ALA A 125 10.87 11.53 -3.45
CA ALA A 125 10.11 12.25 -2.42
C ALA A 125 9.16 11.33 -1.65
N ARG A 126 8.48 10.42 -2.33
CA ARG A 126 7.55 9.46 -1.70
C ARG A 126 8.28 8.38 -0.91
N TYR A 127 9.47 7.97 -1.35
CA TYR A 127 10.31 7.02 -0.61
C TYR A 127 10.60 7.52 0.80
N ASP A 128 11.09 8.74 0.92
CA ASP A 128 11.41 9.35 2.22
C ASP A 128 10.17 9.52 3.09
N LYS A 129 9.07 10.04 2.52
CA LYS A 129 7.81 10.23 3.23
C LYS A 129 7.20 8.91 3.72
N ALA A 130 7.24 7.87 2.90
CA ALA A 130 6.73 6.56 3.29
C ALA A 130 7.51 5.96 4.46
N LEU A 131 8.82 6.10 4.48
CA LEU A 131 9.64 5.66 5.62
C LEU A 131 9.38 6.48 6.89
N LEU A 132 9.17 7.79 6.76
CA LEU A 132 8.85 8.64 7.92
C LEU A 132 7.50 8.27 8.57
N LEU A 133 6.54 7.78 7.82
CA LEU A 133 5.22 7.38 8.33
C LEU A 133 5.17 5.93 8.83
N LEU A 134 6.18 5.12 8.53
CA LEU A 134 6.23 3.71 8.92
C LEU A 134 6.09 3.47 10.43
N PRO A 135 6.73 4.23 11.33
CA PRO A 135 6.58 4.03 12.78
C PRO A 135 5.12 4.14 13.25
N GLU A 136 4.35 5.09 12.76
CA GLU A 136 2.93 5.22 13.10
C GLU A 136 2.12 4.03 12.57
N LEU A 137 2.43 3.57 11.36
CA LEU A 137 1.78 2.39 10.79
C LEU A 137 2.05 1.14 11.64
N ILE A 138 3.28 0.97 12.12
CA ILE A 138 3.62 -0.11 13.05
C ILE A 138 2.76 -0.05 14.31
N GLN A 139 2.60 1.15 14.89
CA GLN A 139 1.83 1.32 16.13
C GLN A 139 0.36 0.94 15.97
N ILE A 140 -0.29 1.34 14.89
CA ILE A 140 -1.74 1.10 14.69
C ILE A 140 -2.06 -0.30 14.18
N SER A 141 -1.09 -1.02 13.64
CA SER A 141 -1.29 -2.38 13.10
C SER A 141 -1.38 -3.42 14.22
N ASP A 142 -2.23 -4.43 14.06
CA ASP A 142 -2.25 -5.61 14.93
C ASP A 142 -1.16 -6.60 14.53
N ILE A 143 -1.03 -6.84 13.22
CA ILE A 143 0.06 -7.61 12.63
C ILE A 143 0.70 -6.77 11.52
N LEU A 144 2.03 -6.73 11.52
CA LEU A 144 2.77 -6.07 10.47
C LEU A 144 4.04 -6.85 10.14
N HIS A 145 4.27 -7.03 8.86
CA HIS A 145 5.49 -7.61 8.31
C HIS A 145 6.20 -6.58 7.44
N ILE A 146 7.53 -6.46 7.60
CA ILE A 146 8.37 -5.65 6.71
C ILE A 146 9.24 -6.59 5.90
N TYR A 147 9.19 -6.44 4.57
CA TYR A 147 10.00 -7.18 3.62
C TYR A 147 10.99 -6.25 2.92
N ASP A 148 12.24 -6.66 2.88
CA ASP A 148 13.26 -6.07 2.01
C ASP A 148 13.30 -6.85 0.70
N THR A 149 13.17 -6.14 -0.41
CA THR A 149 13.16 -6.71 -1.76
C THR A 149 14.35 -6.25 -2.60
N SER A 150 15.36 -5.64 -1.99
CA SER A 150 16.51 -5.07 -2.72
C SER A 150 17.24 -6.10 -3.61
N GLN A 151 17.31 -7.32 -3.13
CA GLN A 151 17.87 -8.48 -3.85
C GLN A 151 16.86 -9.63 -3.82
N THR A 152 17.09 -10.64 -2.97
CA THR A 152 16.10 -11.66 -2.66
C THR A 152 15.10 -11.12 -1.65
N ILE A 153 13.85 -11.55 -1.76
CA ILE A 153 12.79 -11.13 -0.82
C ILE A 153 12.99 -11.84 0.51
N PHE A 154 13.11 -11.07 1.58
CA PHE A 154 13.11 -11.63 2.94
C PHE A 154 12.47 -10.68 3.94
N ARG A 155 11.91 -11.27 4.99
CA ARG A 155 11.25 -10.49 6.05
C ARG A 155 12.30 -10.03 7.06
N ILE A 156 12.38 -8.71 7.26
CA ILE A 156 13.31 -8.08 8.20
C ILE A 156 12.67 -7.73 9.54
N PHE A 157 11.33 -7.66 9.62
CA PHE A 157 10.63 -7.30 10.83
C PHE A 157 9.24 -7.94 10.89
N LYS A 158 8.78 -8.26 12.10
CA LYS A 158 7.41 -8.72 12.37
C LYS A 158 6.92 -8.14 13.68
N LYS A 159 5.69 -7.60 13.68
CA LYS A 159 4.89 -7.28 14.84
C LYS A 159 3.69 -8.24 14.89
N GLY A 160 3.42 -8.76 16.08
CA GLY A 160 2.25 -9.63 16.29
C GLY A 160 2.47 -11.11 16.07
#